data_b8e26b970440fdf383b08ae7cf980e52
#
_entry.id   b8e26b970440fdf383b08ae7cf980e52
#
_cell.length_a   1.000
_cell.length_b   1.000
_cell.length_c   1.000
_cell.angle_alpha   90.00
_cell.angle_beta   90.00
_cell.angle_gamma   90.00
#
_symmetry.space_group_name_H-M   'P 1'
#
loop_
_entity.id
_entity.type
_entity.pdbx_description
1 polymer ?
#
loop_
_entity_poly.entity_id
_entity_poly.type
_entity_poly.pdbx_seq_one_letter_code
_entity_poly.pdbx_strand_id
1 'polypeptide(L)'
;MALIPITNVGQVGIIQDIPPYNLPPNAWSGGNNVRFLDNGVKKVAGYEAVMATVPFAPYYLQPFLDNANTYYWIAYGATDIAIWNGSTWTDVTRQTTMTLNGAVSASASSITVAAGTALTNLDATGTLLIGNEDTSSATTNAYEKLTYSARNVSTGVITLTGTLSSDHPNSSVVTPEGVTDTLDSDYSANLKTNRWQATNLNGLVVATNGTDGVQTWPLNASAIPELTVPFREIRNWPSGNKCKIIRSFRTFLIGLNWTRSAIEETRMVKWSTEASFGSPPVTWDEGDATLDAGEYQLADTPGDIIDGMAFGDSFLIYKNDAIYIMNYVGTPYIFSFKLLSPTIGCLTKNALAEFDGGHFFIGNSDFYICNGQGVKALLPEKLRRTVFDNLNGANDNYKKCFVAADYVRNEMLACYPAGSSDEVNKAVIWNWATGTFSLRDLPDTSHINSGIVSITAGTTWTTVVGTWNTGSGAWGTGNYDNVAENLVFADVTNTKIYRDNLGNKNDTTNMTSYIERSGYDLDNPSAIKFVSAVYPEMEVSGDNSVNFYIGHQMSTEEAITWEGPVLFNPNSQSKVSCRVTGKFFGVKIESAGDFDWKLHSLSFEVQPRGKRGIRS
;
A
#
# COMPACT_ATOMS: atom_id res chain seq x y z
N MET A 1 44.97 27.77 -0.24
CA MET A 1 43.92 26.74 -0.04
C MET A 1 42.86 26.99 -1.09
N ALA A 2 42.40 25.96 -1.76
CA ALA A 2 41.30 26.06 -2.74
C ALA A 2 40.03 25.51 -2.09
N LEU A 3 38.90 26.18 -2.32
CA LEU A 3 37.59 25.66 -2.00
C LEU A 3 37.01 24.95 -3.23
N ILE A 4 36.65 23.68 -3.10
CA ILE A 4 36.04 22.89 -4.17
C ILE A 4 34.56 22.69 -3.77
N PRO A 5 33.63 23.38 -4.44
CA PRO A 5 32.20 23.28 -4.13
C PRO A 5 31.58 22.03 -4.77
N ILE A 6 30.67 21.41 -4.04
CA ILE A 6 29.75 20.37 -4.51
C ILE A 6 28.35 20.93 -4.39
N THR A 7 27.75 21.25 -5.50
CA THR A 7 26.40 21.86 -5.59
C THR A 7 25.39 20.89 -6.16
N ASN A 8 24.10 21.23 -6.07
CA ASN A 8 23.00 20.41 -6.60
C ASN A 8 23.02 18.99 -6.03
N VAL A 9 23.31 18.85 -4.76
CA VAL A 9 23.50 17.56 -4.05
C VAL A 9 22.26 16.67 -4.03
N GLY A 10 21.08 17.22 -4.36
CA GLY A 10 19.82 16.49 -4.44
C GLY A 10 19.40 16.08 -5.87
N GLN A 11 20.20 16.38 -6.90
CA GLN A 11 19.76 16.25 -8.29
C GLN A 11 19.79 14.81 -8.83
N VAL A 12 20.74 13.99 -8.38
CA VAL A 12 21.00 12.65 -8.96
C VAL A 12 20.45 11.52 -8.11
N GLY A 13 20.49 11.65 -6.79
CA GLY A 13 20.07 10.60 -5.87
C GLY A 13 21.17 9.59 -5.53
N ILE A 14 20.77 8.42 -5.05
CA ILE A 14 21.68 7.33 -4.62
C ILE A 14 21.96 6.40 -5.81
N ILE A 15 23.25 6.09 -6.02
CA ILE A 15 23.75 5.13 -7.01
C ILE A 15 24.77 4.23 -6.33
N GLN A 16 24.50 2.92 -6.28
CA GLN A 16 25.38 1.94 -5.59
C GLN A 16 25.97 0.88 -6.54
N ASP A 17 25.41 0.73 -7.74
CA ASP A 17 25.85 -0.28 -8.70
C ASP A 17 27.10 0.12 -9.50
N ILE A 18 27.49 1.40 -9.41
CA ILE A 18 28.70 1.94 -10.05
C ILE A 18 29.75 2.23 -8.96
N PRO A 19 31.04 1.94 -9.23
CA PRO A 19 32.10 2.28 -8.30
C PRO A 19 32.10 3.77 -7.93
N PRO A 20 32.28 4.13 -6.64
CA PRO A 20 32.10 5.51 -6.17
C PRO A 20 32.96 6.56 -6.90
N TYR A 21 34.15 6.22 -7.34
CA TYR A 21 35.05 7.14 -8.06
C TYR A 21 34.58 7.47 -9.49
N ASN A 22 33.64 6.72 -10.05
CA ASN A 22 33.03 6.97 -11.36
C ASN A 22 31.72 7.74 -11.29
N LEU A 23 31.22 8.01 -10.08
CA LEU A 23 29.95 8.71 -9.90
C LEU A 23 30.11 10.22 -10.15
N PRO A 24 29.09 10.89 -10.69
CA PRO A 24 29.05 12.36 -10.74
C PRO A 24 29.27 12.97 -9.35
N PRO A 25 29.86 14.17 -9.24
CA PRO A 25 30.13 14.79 -7.95
C PRO A 25 28.91 15.01 -7.06
N ASN A 26 27.72 15.20 -7.66
CA ASN A 26 26.45 15.41 -6.99
C ASN A 26 25.60 14.14 -6.79
N ALA A 27 26.16 12.96 -7.09
CA ALA A 27 25.55 11.66 -6.77
C ALA A 27 26.03 11.14 -5.42
N TRP A 28 25.25 10.30 -4.78
CA TRP A 28 25.55 9.69 -3.50
C TRP A 28 25.82 8.19 -3.66
N SER A 29 26.83 7.69 -2.97
CA SER A 29 27.21 6.27 -2.99
C SER A 29 26.44 5.43 -1.96
N GLY A 30 25.77 6.07 -1.00
CA GLY A 30 24.98 5.42 0.03
C GLY A 30 24.06 6.39 0.76
N GLY A 31 23.05 5.87 1.40
CA GLY A 31 22.14 6.66 2.22
C GLY A 31 20.91 5.85 2.62
N ASN A 32 20.30 6.23 3.71
CA ASN A 32 19.07 5.63 4.21
C ASN A 32 18.24 6.67 4.97
N ASN A 33 16.92 6.59 4.87
CA ASN A 33 15.99 7.51 5.50
C ASN A 33 16.23 8.99 5.10
N VAL A 34 16.55 9.19 3.82
CA VAL A 34 16.71 10.51 3.21
C VAL A 34 15.90 10.63 1.94
N ARG A 35 15.60 11.86 1.57
CA ARG A 35 14.79 12.24 0.40
C ARG A 35 15.47 13.36 -0.36
N PHE A 36 15.31 13.40 -1.67
CA PHE A 36 15.89 14.41 -2.54
C PHE A 36 14.83 15.42 -2.96
N LEU A 37 14.92 16.64 -2.45
CA LEU A 37 13.97 17.72 -2.69
C LEU A 37 14.70 19.04 -2.93
N ASP A 38 14.19 19.86 -3.83
CA ASP A 38 14.70 21.23 -4.11
C ASP A 38 16.23 21.27 -4.30
N ASN A 39 16.77 20.33 -5.07
CA ASN A 39 18.22 20.13 -5.27
C ASN A 39 19.03 19.87 -3.99
N GLY A 40 18.39 19.62 -2.87
CA GLY A 40 19.00 19.26 -1.58
C GLY A 40 18.70 17.83 -1.15
N VAL A 41 19.37 17.42 -0.08
CA VAL A 41 19.14 16.14 0.62
C VAL A 41 18.48 16.45 1.95
N LYS A 42 17.34 15.84 2.22
CA LYS A 42 16.58 16.04 3.45
C LYS A 42 16.33 14.71 4.15
N LYS A 43 16.33 14.70 5.49
CA LYS A 43 15.82 13.57 6.28
C LYS A 43 14.36 13.29 5.90
N VAL A 44 13.98 12.01 5.77
CA VAL A 44 12.58 11.61 5.67
C VAL A 44 11.91 11.90 7.00
N ALA A 45 10.67 12.39 6.97
CA ALA A 45 9.89 12.51 8.19
C ALA A 45 9.57 11.12 8.78
N GLY A 46 9.24 11.08 10.04
CA GLY A 46 8.87 9.87 10.74
C GLY A 46 7.45 9.38 10.42
N TYR A 47 6.99 8.45 11.22
CA TYR A 47 5.61 7.96 11.21
C TYR A 47 5.13 7.77 12.65
N GLU A 48 3.84 7.96 12.89
CA GLU A 48 3.20 7.81 14.20
C GLU A 48 1.91 7.01 14.10
N ALA A 49 1.57 6.28 15.16
CA ALA A 49 0.30 5.56 15.24
C ALA A 49 -0.86 6.57 15.35
N VAL A 50 -1.85 6.43 14.46
CA VAL A 50 -2.95 7.40 14.32
C VAL A 50 -4.34 6.78 14.55
N MET A 51 -4.39 5.47 14.72
CA MET A 51 -5.61 4.71 15.00
C MET A 51 -5.39 3.85 16.23
N ALA A 52 -6.48 3.42 16.87
CA ALA A 52 -6.39 2.39 17.90
C ALA A 52 -5.78 1.10 17.30
N THR A 53 -5.16 0.29 18.14
CA THR A 53 -4.61 -1.01 17.76
C THR A 53 -5.67 -1.86 17.06
N VAL A 54 -5.32 -2.43 15.92
CA VAL A 54 -6.20 -3.35 15.18
C VAL A 54 -6.35 -4.64 16.00
N PRO A 55 -7.55 -5.23 16.11
CA PRO A 55 -7.75 -6.43 16.92
C PRO A 55 -7.02 -7.69 16.41
N PHE A 56 -6.47 -7.64 15.20
CA PHE A 56 -5.72 -8.72 14.55
C PHE A 56 -4.55 -8.14 13.73
N ALA A 57 -3.67 -9.02 13.22
CA ALA A 57 -2.59 -8.62 12.32
C ALA A 57 -3.15 -8.14 10.97
N PRO A 58 -2.99 -6.86 10.59
CA PRO A 58 -3.56 -6.30 9.35
C PRO A 58 -2.69 -6.68 8.14
N TYR A 59 -3.23 -7.50 7.24
CA TYR A 59 -2.53 -7.93 6.02
C TYR A 59 -2.73 -7.02 4.83
N TYR A 60 -3.84 -6.28 4.82
CA TYR A 60 -4.18 -5.35 3.75
C TYR A 60 -5.02 -4.19 4.30
N LEU A 61 -4.87 -3.00 3.73
CA LEU A 61 -5.65 -1.81 4.07
C LEU A 61 -6.34 -1.27 2.83
N GLN A 62 -7.62 -0.93 2.96
CA GLN A 62 -8.42 -0.29 1.91
C GLN A 62 -9.10 0.96 2.47
N PRO A 63 -8.86 2.14 1.88
CA PRO A 63 -9.68 3.30 2.15
C PRO A 63 -11.03 3.18 1.42
N PHE A 64 -12.08 3.64 2.07
CA PHE A 64 -13.42 3.68 1.50
C PHE A 64 -14.09 5.00 1.85
N LEU A 65 -14.70 5.63 0.84
CA LEU A 65 -15.51 6.84 0.97
C LEU A 65 -16.95 6.49 0.60
N ASP A 66 -17.88 6.72 1.54
CA ASP A 66 -19.29 6.50 1.28
C ASP A 66 -19.95 7.66 0.51
N ASN A 67 -21.18 7.50 0.14
CA ASN A 67 -21.94 8.53 -0.58
C ASN A 67 -22.30 9.77 0.27
N ALA A 68 -22.11 9.70 1.58
CA ALA A 68 -22.24 10.83 2.52
C ALA A 68 -20.91 11.56 2.74
N ASN A 69 -19.85 11.19 2.03
CA ASN A 69 -18.48 11.68 2.20
C ASN A 69 -17.87 11.34 3.57
N THR A 70 -18.29 10.23 4.17
CA THR A 70 -17.65 9.70 5.37
C THR A 70 -16.53 8.75 4.96
N TYR A 71 -15.37 8.93 5.57
CA TYR A 71 -14.17 8.17 5.26
C TYR A 71 -13.98 7.03 6.25
N TYR A 72 -13.76 5.84 5.73
CA TYR A 72 -13.51 4.62 6.49
C TYR A 72 -12.19 3.99 6.07
N TRP A 73 -11.57 3.27 7.00
CA TRP A 73 -10.46 2.37 6.70
C TRP A 73 -10.87 0.94 6.99
N ILE A 74 -10.62 0.05 6.06
CA ILE A 74 -10.93 -1.37 6.20
C ILE A 74 -9.61 -2.11 6.33
N ALA A 75 -9.44 -2.83 7.44
CA ALA A 75 -8.31 -3.69 7.69
C ALA A 75 -8.71 -5.15 7.47
N TYR A 76 -7.92 -5.85 6.70
CA TYR A 76 -8.12 -7.27 6.38
C TYR A 76 -7.03 -8.09 7.07
N GLY A 77 -7.43 -9.02 7.93
CA GLY A 77 -6.58 -9.98 8.62
C GLY A 77 -6.44 -11.31 7.89
N ALA A 78 -5.91 -12.30 8.58
CA ALA A 78 -5.87 -13.68 8.07
C ALA A 78 -7.26 -14.32 8.09
N THR A 79 -8.02 -14.08 9.14
CA THR A 79 -9.32 -14.66 9.44
C THR A 79 -10.43 -13.63 9.45
N ASP A 80 -10.14 -12.37 9.76
CA ASP A 80 -11.11 -11.36 10.13
C ASP A 80 -11.00 -10.10 9.26
N ILE A 81 -12.06 -9.28 9.25
CA ILE A 81 -12.09 -7.96 8.62
C ILE A 81 -12.69 -6.97 9.61
N ALA A 82 -12.04 -5.82 9.80
CA ALA A 82 -12.57 -4.74 10.64
C ALA A 82 -12.57 -3.40 9.93
N ILE A 83 -13.51 -2.53 10.28
CA ILE A 83 -13.68 -1.19 9.75
C ILE A 83 -13.42 -0.15 10.84
N TRP A 84 -12.58 0.83 10.53
CA TRP A 84 -12.33 2.02 11.32
C TRP A 84 -13.33 3.12 10.95
N ASN A 85 -14.08 3.60 11.91
CA ASN A 85 -15.10 4.63 11.73
C ASN A 85 -14.64 6.06 12.14
N GLY A 86 -13.33 6.22 12.37
CA GLY A 86 -12.75 7.46 12.91
C GLY A 86 -12.49 7.43 14.43
N SER A 87 -13.02 6.43 15.16
CA SER A 87 -12.83 6.31 16.61
C SER A 87 -12.52 4.89 17.09
N THR A 88 -13.17 3.90 16.52
CA THR A 88 -13.05 2.48 16.92
C THR A 88 -13.02 1.55 15.72
N TRP A 89 -12.38 0.41 15.90
CA TRP A 89 -12.48 -0.72 15.00
C TRP A 89 -13.76 -1.49 15.29
N THR A 90 -14.56 -1.73 14.26
CA THR A 90 -15.74 -2.58 14.31
C THR A 90 -15.48 -3.79 13.45
N ASP A 91 -15.65 -4.98 14.01
CA ASP A 91 -15.56 -6.23 13.28
C ASP A 91 -16.74 -6.34 12.31
N VAL A 92 -16.42 -6.72 11.07
CA VAL A 92 -17.37 -6.93 9.97
C VAL A 92 -17.06 -8.23 9.22
N THR A 93 -16.42 -9.16 9.90
CA THR A 93 -16.13 -10.49 9.37
C THR A 93 -17.43 -11.16 8.91
N ARG A 94 -17.38 -11.90 7.81
CA ARG A 94 -18.55 -12.63 7.32
C ARG A 94 -19.11 -13.55 8.38
N GLN A 95 -20.44 -13.67 8.37
CA GLN A 95 -21.16 -14.53 9.31
C GLN A 95 -21.55 -15.85 8.65
N THR A 96 -21.67 -16.90 9.45
CA THR A 96 -22.28 -18.14 9.01
C THR A 96 -23.74 -17.92 8.68
N THR A 97 -24.12 -18.12 7.41
CA THR A 97 -25.48 -17.88 6.93
C THR A 97 -26.37 -19.09 7.19
N MET A 98 -27.66 -18.82 7.34
CA MET A 98 -28.76 -19.78 7.30
C MET A 98 -29.49 -19.66 5.97
N THR A 99 -30.35 -20.60 5.65
CA THR A 99 -31.27 -20.51 4.51
C THR A 99 -32.70 -20.75 4.95
N LEU A 100 -33.66 -20.09 4.30
CA LEU A 100 -35.07 -20.37 4.53
C LEU A 100 -35.42 -21.81 4.16
N ASN A 101 -36.16 -22.47 5.03
CA ASN A 101 -36.76 -23.78 4.80
C ASN A 101 -38.24 -23.61 4.45
N GLY A 102 -38.49 -23.27 3.21
CA GLY A 102 -39.81 -22.90 2.67
C GLY A 102 -39.86 -21.42 2.27
N ALA A 103 -40.70 -21.11 1.28
CA ALA A 103 -40.98 -19.74 0.90
C ALA A 103 -41.80 -19.02 1.98
N VAL A 104 -41.53 -17.73 2.16
CA VAL A 104 -42.22 -16.88 3.17
C VAL A 104 -42.75 -15.65 2.45
N SER A 105 -44.04 -15.33 2.68
CA SER A 105 -44.70 -14.18 2.07
C SER A 105 -44.51 -12.90 2.89
N ALA A 106 -44.64 -11.77 2.22
CA ALA A 106 -44.77 -10.47 2.84
C ALA A 106 -45.82 -10.49 3.96
N SER A 107 -45.61 -9.66 4.98
CA SER A 107 -46.43 -9.60 6.19
C SER A 107 -46.29 -10.79 7.18
N ALA A 108 -45.43 -11.77 6.91
CA ALA A 108 -45.14 -12.81 7.87
C ALA A 108 -44.34 -12.24 9.09
N SER A 109 -44.70 -12.70 10.28
CA SER A 109 -44.04 -12.35 11.55
C SER A 109 -43.09 -13.45 12.07
N SER A 110 -42.89 -14.49 11.30
CA SER A 110 -41.92 -15.56 11.59
C SER A 110 -41.38 -16.15 10.31
N ILE A 111 -40.18 -16.68 10.40
CA ILE A 111 -39.50 -17.42 9.33
C ILE A 111 -39.11 -18.79 9.85
N THR A 112 -38.99 -19.76 8.93
CA THR A 112 -38.39 -21.06 9.27
C THR A 112 -37.08 -21.19 8.52
N VAL A 113 -36.02 -21.51 9.22
CA VAL A 113 -34.70 -21.75 8.63
C VAL A 113 -34.31 -23.22 8.71
N ALA A 114 -33.39 -23.63 7.85
CA ALA A 114 -32.84 -24.97 7.90
C ALA A 114 -32.08 -25.19 9.23
N ALA A 115 -32.25 -26.39 9.82
CA ALA A 115 -31.49 -26.76 11.02
C ALA A 115 -29.99 -26.82 10.72
N GLY A 116 -29.17 -26.29 11.62
CA GLY A 116 -27.71 -26.29 11.43
C GLY A 116 -27.00 -25.57 12.57
N THR A 117 -25.68 -25.55 12.49
CA THR A 117 -24.79 -24.93 13.50
C THR A 117 -25.09 -23.44 13.66
N ALA A 118 -25.36 -22.71 12.58
CA ALA A 118 -25.67 -21.30 12.63
C ALA A 118 -26.93 -21.00 13.44
N LEU A 119 -27.99 -21.79 13.31
CA LEU A 119 -29.18 -21.64 14.13
C LEU A 119 -28.92 -22.02 15.60
N THR A 120 -28.07 -23.01 15.85
CA THR A 120 -27.71 -23.42 17.23
C THR A 120 -26.94 -22.34 17.95
N ASN A 121 -26.03 -21.67 17.25
CA ASN A 121 -25.17 -20.62 17.80
C ASN A 121 -25.81 -19.23 17.77
N LEU A 122 -26.94 -19.05 17.05
CA LEU A 122 -27.64 -17.78 16.99
C LEU A 122 -28.10 -17.37 18.40
N ASP A 123 -28.00 -16.12 18.76
CA ASP A 123 -28.49 -15.60 20.02
C ASP A 123 -30.00 -15.78 20.19
N ALA A 124 -30.50 -15.71 21.42
CA ALA A 124 -31.94 -15.85 21.67
C ALA A 124 -32.76 -14.73 21.05
N THR A 125 -32.19 -13.54 20.95
CA THR A 125 -32.78 -12.34 20.33
C THR A 125 -31.68 -11.59 19.57
N GLY A 126 -32.03 -10.84 18.55
CA GLY A 126 -31.05 -10.07 17.77
C GLY A 126 -31.66 -9.51 16.48
N THR A 127 -30.81 -9.30 15.49
CA THR A 127 -31.19 -8.81 14.17
C THR A 127 -30.74 -9.77 13.09
N LEU A 128 -31.53 -9.88 12.05
CA LEU A 128 -31.29 -10.69 10.86
C LEU A 128 -31.41 -9.85 9.61
N LEU A 129 -30.56 -10.14 8.62
CA LEU A 129 -30.70 -9.73 7.24
C LEU A 129 -31.27 -10.89 6.44
N ILE A 130 -32.40 -10.69 5.78
CA ILE A 130 -33.09 -11.72 5.00
C ILE A 130 -33.10 -11.29 3.55
N GLY A 131 -32.84 -12.23 2.64
CA GLY A 131 -32.83 -11.96 1.22
C GLY A 131 -31.43 -11.84 0.62
N ASN A 132 -31.38 -11.68 -0.68
CA ASN A 132 -30.14 -11.53 -1.46
C ASN A 132 -30.28 -10.61 -2.67
N GLU A 133 -31.42 -9.94 -2.84
CA GLU A 133 -31.63 -8.97 -3.91
C GLU A 133 -31.42 -7.54 -3.40
N ASP A 134 -30.46 -6.85 -3.98
CA ASP A 134 -30.01 -5.53 -3.55
C ASP A 134 -30.61 -4.42 -4.43
N THR A 135 -31.90 -4.50 -4.72
CA THR A 135 -32.56 -3.46 -5.49
C THR A 135 -33.76 -2.87 -4.75
N SER A 136 -33.81 -1.54 -4.67
CA SER A 136 -34.97 -0.81 -4.13
C SER A 136 -36.28 -1.05 -4.89
N SER A 137 -36.21 -1.71 -6.03
CA SER A 137 -37.33 -2.09 -6.87
C SER A 137 -37.63 -3.59 -6.84
N ALA A 138 -36.88 -4.41 -6.10
CA ALA A 138 -37.18 -5.83 -5.97
C ALA A 138 -38.43 -6.02 -5.16
N THR A 139 -39.43 -6.66 -5.76
CA THR A 139 -40.68 -7.07 -5.08
C THR A 139 -40.54 -8.44 -4.44
N THR A 140 -39.50 -9.17 -4.78
CA THR A 140 -39.23 -10.53 -4.31
C THR A 140 -37.80 -10.63 -3.86
N ASN A 141 -37.59 -11.21 -2.69
CA ASN A 141 -36.26 -11.48 -2.10
C ASN A 141 -35.35 -10.24 -1.89
N ALA A 142 -35.96 -9.05 -1.76
CA ALA A 142 -35.22 -7.83 -1.38
C ALA A 142 -34.61 -7.99 0.01
N TYR A 143 -33.46 -7.32 0.24
CA TYR A 143 -32.87 -7.29 1.58
C TYR A 143 -33.78 -6.61 2.57
N GLU A 144 -34.08 -7.34 3.66
CA GLU A 144 -34.79 -6.81 4.81
C GLU A 144 -34.00 -7.02 6.08
N LYS A 145 -33.89 -5.96 6.87
CA LYS A 145 -33.30 -6.00 8.21
C LYS A 145 -34.41 -6.03 9.24
N LEU A 146 -34.49 -7.10 10.00
CA LEU A 146 -35.53 -7.30 11.01
C LEU A 146 -34.96 -7.82 12.32
N THR A 147 -35.44 -7.30 13.43
CA THR A 147 -35.15 -7.85 14.75
C THR A 147 -36.02 -9.08 15.00
N TYR A 148 -35.48 -10.02 15.77
CA TYR A 148 -36.24 -11.19 16.21
C TYR A 148 -36.24 -11.27 17.76
N SER A 149 -37.31 -11.80 18.32
CA SER A 149 -37.55 -11.89 19.76
C SER A 149 -37.39 -13.29 20.31
N ALA A 150 -37.37 -14.30 19.45
CA ALA A 150 -37.21 -15.69 19.85
C ALA A 150 -36.74 -16.57 18.70
N ARG A 151 -36.01 -17.63 19.03
CA ARG A 151 -35.66 -18.71 18.10
C ARG A 151 -35.96 -20.06 18.71
N ASN A 152 -36.35 -21.02 17.89
CA ASN A 152 -36.55 -22.40 18.27
C ASN A 152 -35.60 -23.31 17.48
N VAL A 153 -34.54 -23.80 18.12
CA VAL A 153 -33.51 -24.60 17.49
C VAL A 153 -34.05 -25.95 16.97
N SER A 154 -35.07 -26.51 17.64
CA SER A 154 -35.62 -27.82 17.25
C SER A 154 -36.52 -27.74 16.02
N THR A 155 -37.27 -26.65 15.85
CA THR A 155 -38.23 -26.48 14.73
C THR A 155 -37.70 -25.60 13.62
N GLY A 156 -36.62 -24.86 13.85
CA GLY A 156 -36.08 -23.88 12.90
C GLY A 156 -36.84 -22.56 12.86
N VAL A 157 -37.85 -22.36 13.69
CA VAL A 157 -38.69 -21.16 13.67
C VAL A 157 -38.01 -20.01 14.41
N ILE A 158 -37.95 -18.86 13.73
CA ILE A 158 -37.48 -17.59 14.30
C ILE A 158 -38.67 -16.61 14.28
N THR A 159 -39.00 -16.06 15.45
CA THR A 159 -40.10 -15.10 15.60
C THR A 159 -39.59 -13.69 15.45
N LEU A 160 -40.07 -12.96 14.46
CA LEU A 160 -39.70 -11.58 14.18
C LEU A 160 -40.45 -10.62 15.09
N THR A 161 -39.87 -9.47 15.41
CA THR A 161 -40.56 -8.38 16.15
C THR A 161 -41.39 -7.49 15.22
N GLY A 162 -41.15 -7.56 13.92
CA GLY A 162 -41.87 -6.91 12.85
C GLY A 162 -42.40 -7.93 11.85
N THR A 163 -42.81 -7.45 10.69
CA THR A 163 -43.28 -8.26 9.58
C THR A 163 -42.42 -8.02 8.35
N LEU A 164 -42.26 -9.04 7.50
CA LEU A 164 -41.60 -8.93 6.21
C LEU A 164 -42.35 -7.96 5.28
N SER A 165 -41.60 -7.18 4.51
CA SER A 165 -42.15 -6.28 3.49
C SER A 165 -42.19 -6.94 2.11
N SER A 166 -41.36 -7.95 1.86
CA SER A 166 -41.23 -8.64 0.58
C SER A 166 -41.46 -10.14 0.71
N ASP A 167 -41.78 -10.78 -0.41
CA ASP A 167 -41.79 -12.24 -0.49
C ASP A 167 -40.37 -12.79 -0.59
N HIS A 168 -40.07 -13.84 0.14
CA HIS A 168 -38.79 -14.53 0.09
C HIS A 168 -38.96 -15.99 -0.35
N PRO A 169 -38.37 -16.39 -1.48
CA PRO A 169 -38.44 -17.78 -1.94
C PRO A 169 -37.71 -18.74 -0.98
N ASN A 170 -38.02 -20.03 -1.14
CA ASN A 170 -37.27 -21.07 -0.44
C ASN A 170 -35.78 -20.95 -0.72
N SER A 171 -34.97 -21.25 0.26
CA SER A 171 -33.49 -21.13 0.22
C SER A 171 -32.94 -19.71 0.14
N SER A 172 -33.77 -18.68 0.35
CA SER A 172 -33.26 -17.31 0.56
C SER A 172 -32.29 -17.26 1.74
N VAL A 173 -31.24 -16.48 1.59
CA VAL A 173 -30.19 -16.35 2.60
C VAL A 173 -30.70 -15.55 3.80
N VAL A 174 -30.38 -16.01 5.00
CA VAL A 174 -30.64 -15.36 6.28
C VAL A 174 -29.30 -15.19 6.99
N THR A 175 -28.86 -13.95 7.14
CA THR A 175 -27.57 -13.61 7.75
C THR A 175 -27.82 -12.99 9.14
N PRO A 176 -27.23 -13.50 10.21
CA PRO A 176 -27.22 -12.82 11.50
C PRO A 176 -26.54 -11.46 11.36
N GLU A 177 -27.05 -10.45 12.06
CA GLU A 177 -26.38 -9.16 12.17
C GLU A 177 -25.84 -8.97 13.58
N GLY A 178 -24.71 -8.31 13.67
CA GLY A 178 -23.98 -8.18 14.91
C GLY A 178 -22.99 -9.33 15.06
N VAL A 179 -21.74 -8.94 15.13
CA VAL A 179 -20.63 -9.87 15.20
C VAL A 179 -20.61 -10.51 16.57
N THR A 180 -20.80 -11.81 16.61
CA THR A 180 -20.45 -12.63 17.76
C THR A 180 -19.43 -13.65 17.30
N ASP A 181 -18.29 -13.78 17.97
CA ASP A 181 -17.22 -14.73 17.63
C ASP A 181 -17.70 -16.15 17.35
N THR A 182 -18.90 -16.50 17.84
CA THR A 182 -19.50 -17.82 17.66
C THR A 182 -20.18 -18.03 16.31
N LEU A 183 -20.45 -16.97 15.56
CA LEU A 183 -21.09 -17.01 14.24
C LEU A 183 -20.14 -16.59 13.11
N ASP A 184 -18.97 -16.09 13.44
CA ASP A 184 -17.96 -15.74 12.46
C ASP A 184 -17.60 -16.95 11.60
N SER A 185 -17.43 -16.69 10.33
CA SER A 185 -16.92 -17.67 9.37
C SER A 185 -15.55 -17.18 8.90
N ASP A 186 -14.51 -17.70 9.53
CA ASP A 186 -13.13 -17.32 9.28
C ASP A 186 -12.77 -17.33 7.79
N TYR A 187 -11.93 -16.37 7.42
CA TYR A 187 -11.27 -16.38 6.13
C TYR A 187 -9.98 -17.21 6.16
N SER A 188 -9.41 -17.46 4.99
CA SER A 188 -8.17 -18.21 4.84
C SER A 188 -7.11 -17.42 4.07
N ALA A 189 -6.88 -16.18 4.51
CA ALA A 189 -5.86 -15.32 3.90
C ALA A 189 -4.46 -15.54 4.49
N ASN A 190 -3.43 -15.23 3.72
CA ASN A 190 -2.05 -15.12 4.22
C ASN A 190 -1.24 -14.08 3.43
N LEU A 191 -0.06 -13.73 3.95
CA LEU A 191 0.78 -12.69 3.36
C LEU A 191 1.47 -13.08 2.05
N LYS A 192 1.51 -14.34 1.68
CA LYS A 192 2.30 -14.82 0.53
C LYS A 192 1.43 -15.28 -0.63
N THR A 193 0.62 -16.31 -0.39
CA THR A 193 -0.10 -16.99 -1.46
C THR A 193 -1.53 -16.51 -1.64
N ASN A 194 -2.21 -16.23 -0.54
CA ASN A 194 -3.63 -15.87 -0.48
C ASN A 194 -3.78 -14.45 0.09
N ARG A 195 -3.11 -13.50 -0.54
CA ARG A 195 -3.14 -12.08 -0.15
C ARG A 195 -4.47 -11.46 -0.50
N TRP A 196 -4.93 -10.61 0.39
CA TRP A 196 -6.07 -9.75 0.10
C TRP A 196 -5.78 -8.75 -1.03
N GLN A 197 -6.82 -8.45 -1.76
CA GLN A 197 -6.90 -7.35 -2.69
C GLN A 197 -8.34 -6.86 -2.72
N ALA A 198 -8.53 -5.56 -2.73
CA ALA A 198 -9.85 -4.96 -2.81
C ALA A 198 -9.88 -3.88 -3.89
N THR A 199 -11.08 -3.62 -4.38
CA THR A 199 -11.38 -2.56 -5.33
C THR A 199 -12.71 -1.90 -4.98
N ASN A 200 -12.86 -0.64 -5.36
CA ASN A 200 -14.13 0.06 -5.22
C ASN A 200 -14.89 0.00 -6.56
N LEU A 201 -16.14 -0.39 -6.53
CA LEU A 201 -17.01 -0.40 -7.68
C LEU A 201 -18.33 0.29 -7.32
N ASN A 202 -18.63 1.42 -7.95
CA ASN A 202 -19.90 2.11 -7.84
C ASN A 202 -20.40 2.33 -6.40
N GLY A 203 -19.48 2.60 -5.45
CA GLY A 203 -19.77 2.82 -4.03
C GLY A 203 -19.80 1.55 -3.18
N LEU A 204 -19.37 0.41 -3.73
CA LEU A 204 -19.16 -0.84 -3.01
C LEU A 204 -17.68 -1.18 -2.95
N VAL A 205 -17.26 -1.76 -1.84
CA VAL A 205 -15.95 -2.44 -1.73
C VAL A 205 -16.13 -3.89 -2.14
N VAL A 206 -15.29 -4.36 -3.04
CA VAL A 206 -15.25 -5.76 -3.46
C VAL A 206 -13.85 -6.31 -3.21
N ALA A 207 -13.74 -7.40 -2.48
CA ALA A 207 -12.47 -7.94 -2.01
C ALA A 207 -12.34 -9.46 -2.27
N THR A 208 -11.11 -9.91 -2.48
CA THR A 208 -10.76 -11.33 -2.61
C THR A 208 -9.43 -11.62 -1.94
N ASN A 209 -9.32 -12.81 -1.35
CA ASN A 209 -8.04 -13.37 -0.88
C ASN A 209 -7.57 -14.54 -1.76
N GLY A 210 -8.32 -14.93 -2.78
CA GLY A 210 -7.99 -16.03 -3.68
C GLY A 210 -8.31 -17.43 -3.14
N THR A 211 -8.76 -17.54 -1.90
CA THR A 211 -9.14 -18.81 -1.27
C THR A 211 -10.63 -18.92 -1.05
N ASP A 212 -11.24 -17.82 -0.63
CA ASP A 212 -12.68 -17.69 -0.41
C ASP A 212 -13.36 -17.11 -1.65
N GLY A 213 -14.69 -17.17 -1.70
CA GLY A 213 -15.49 -16.44 -2.69
C GLY A 213 -15.28 -14.92 -2.56
N VAL A 214 -15.56 -14.19 -3.63
CA VAL A 214 -15.40 -12.73 -3.63
C VAL A 214 -16.39 -12.10 -2.66
N GLN A 215 -15.92 -11.21 -1.80
CA GLN A 215 -16.69 -10.55 -0.75
C GLN A 215 -17.05 -9.12 -1.14
N THR A 216 -18.17 -8.62 -0.63
CA THR A 216 -18.61 -7.24 -0.85
C THR A 216 -19.14 -6.59 0.41
N TRP A 217 -19.01 -5.25 0.50
CA TRP A 217 -19.53 -4.40 1.55
C TRP A 217 -19.60 -2.94 1.05
N PRO A 218 -20.56 -2.09 1.49
CA PRO A 218 -21.81 -2.45 2.16
C PRO A 218 -22.75 -3.22 1.24
N LEU A 219 -23.94 -3.57 1.73
CA LEU A 219 -24.92 -4.29 0.91
C LEU A 219 -25.37 -3.50 -0.30
N ASN A 220 -25.57 -2.18 -0.14
CA ASN A 220 -25.80 -1.24 -1.22
C ASN A 220 -25.21 0.13 -0.89
N ALA A 221 -24.89 0.91 -1.90
CA ALA A 221 -24.31 2.24 -1.75
C ALA A 221 -25.36 3.37 -1.64
N SER A 222 -26.64 3.08 -1.70
CA SER A 222 -27.70 4.11 -1.64
C SER A 222 -28.01 4.58 -0.22
N ALA A 223 -27.56 3.86 0.79
CA ALA A 223 -27.69 4.23 2.20
C ALA A 223 -26.32 4.51 2.83
N ILE A 224 -26.31 5.21 3.97
CA ILE A 224 -25.13 5.30 4.83
C ILE A 224 -24.78 3.89 5.28
N PRO A 225 -23.52 3.43 5.14
CA PRO A 225 -23.13 2.09 5.54
C PRO A 225 -23.41 1.82 7.01
N GLU A 226 -24.11 0.74 7.30
CA GLU A 226 -24.28 0.28 8.66
C GLU A 226 -23.09 -0.57 9.07
N LEU A 227 -22.28 -0.09 10.01
CA LEU A 227 -21.05 -0.74 10.46
C LEU A 227 -21.27 -2.11 11.12
N THR A 228 -22.51 -2.43 11.46
CA THR A 228 -22.89 -3.73 12.03
C THR A 228 -23.19 -4.79 10.97
N VAL A 229 -23.24 -4.40 9.69
CA VAL A 229 -23.48 -5.33 8.59
C VAL A 229 -22.16 -6.01 8.21
N PRO A 230 -22.09 -7.35 8.26
CA PRO A 230 -20.87 -8.07 7.91
C PRO A 230 -20.59 -8.06 6.40
N PHE A 231 -19.34 -8.28 6.02
CA PHE A 231 -18.99 -8.65 4.65
C PHE A 231 -19.72 -9.94 4.27
N ARG A 232 -19.97 -10.09 2.99
CA ARG A 232 -20.65 -11.26 2.44
C ARG A 232 -20.17 -11.57 1.04
N GLU A 233 -20.39 -12.80 0.58
CA GLU A 233 -20.11 -13.18 -0.79
C GLU A 233 -20.95 -12.32 -1.74
N ILE A 234 -20.33 -11.83 -2.82
CA ILE A 234 -21.00 -11.00 -3.81
C ILE A 234 -22.14 -11.77 -4.47
N ARG A 235 -23.25 -11.08 -4.74
CA ARG A 235 -24.46 -11.65 -5.35
C ARG A 235 -24.14 -12.44 -6.62
N ASN A 236 -24.79 -13.59 -6.76
CA ASN A 236 -24.68 -14.46 -7.94
C ASN A 236 -23.22 -14.88 -8.26
N TRP A 237 -22.35 -14.91 -7.25
CA TRP A 237 -21.01 -15.48 -7.41
C TRP A 237 -21.14 -16.97 -7.78
N PRO A 238 -20.47 -17.44 -8.84
CA PRO A 238 -20.58 -18.84 -9.25
C PRO A 238 -20.07 -19.78 -8.15
N SER A 239 -20.92 -20.69 -7.69
CA SER A 239 -20.60 -21.60 -6.60
C SER A 239 -19.31 -22.39 -6.86
N GLY A 240 -18.45 -22.48 -5.86
CA GLY A 240 -17.15 -23.18 -5.93
C GLY A 240 -16.10 -22.48 -6.79
N ASN A 241 -16.38 -21.28 -7.28
CA ASN A 241 -15.40 -20.50 -8.02
C ASN A 241 -14.66 -19.52 -7.09
N LYS A 242 -13.42 -19.17 -7.46
CA LYS A 242 -12.55 -18.22 -6.78
C LYS A 242 -11.72 -17.47 -7.80
N CYS A 243 -11.27 -16.27 -7.46
CA CYS A 243 -10.26 -15.56 -8.26
C CYS A 243 -9.17 -15.01 -7.34
N LYS A 244 -7.92 -15.02 -7.78
CA LYS A 244 -6.81 -14.48 -6.98
C LYS A 244 -6.80 -12.96 -7.01
N ILE A 245 -7.31 -12.35 -8.07
CA ILE A 245 -7.29 -10.90 -8.29
C ILE A 245 -8.68 -10.44 -8.69
N ILE A 246 -9.14 -9.34 -8.09
CA ILE A 246 -10.37 -8.65 -8.45
C ILE A 246 -10.10 -7.15 -8.67
N ARG A 247 -10.53 -6.61 -9.79
CA ARG A 247 -10.37 -5.19 -10.12
C ARG A 247 -11.65 -4.65 -10.75
N SER A 248 -11.91 -3.38 -10.53
CA SER A 248 -12.93 -2.65 -11.27
C SER A 248 -12.34 -2.06 -12.55
N PHE A 249 -13.08 -2.14 -13.64
CA PHE A 249 -12.76 -1.46 -14.88
C PHE A 249 -14.05 -0.98 -15.53
N ARG A 250 -14.21 0.34 -15.67
CA ARG A 250 -15.48 0.97 -16.02
C ARG A 250 -16.58 0.53 -15.03
N THR A 251 -17.65 -0.05 -15.52
CA THR A 251 -18.76 -0.59 -14.73
C THR A 251 -18.67 -2.10 -14.50
N PHE A 252 -17.59 -2.74 -14.96
CA PHE A 252 -17.38 -4.18 -14.83
C PHE A 252 -16.47 -4.51 -13.64
N LEU A 253 -16.66 -5.69 -13.07
CA LEU A 253 -15.65 -6.37 -12.26
C LEU A 253 -14.86 -7.33 -13.12
N ILE A 254 -13.54 -7.28 -13.01
CA ILE A 254 -12.60 -8.15 -13.72
C ILE A 254 -11.97 -9.10 -12.72
N GLY A 255 -12.27 -10.39 -12.82
CA GLY A 255 -11.63 -11.46 -12.06
C GLY A 255 -10.49 -12.08 -12.86
N LEU A 256 -9.31 -12.20 -12.24
CA LEU A 256 -8.10 -12.70 -12.88
C LEU A 256 -7.54 -13.89 -12.08
N ASN A 257 -6.88 -14.83 -12.78
CA ASN A 257 -6.32 -16.04 -12.19
C ASN A 257 -7.43 -16.83 -11.45
N TRP A 258 -8.27 -17.45 -12.24
CA TRP A 258 -9.53 -18.04 -11.81
C TRP A 258 -9.33 -19.47 -11.31
N THR A 259 -10.15 -19.90 -10.37
CA THR A 259 -10.27 -21.31 -9.96
C THR A 259 -11.72 -21.72 -10.11
N ARG A 260 -11.98 -22.75 -10.89
CA ARG A 260 -13.32 -23.28 -11.16
C ARG A 260 -13.42 -24.70 -10.60
N SER A 261 -14.27 -24.90 -9.60
CA SER A 261 -14.48 -26.23 -9.00
C SER A 261 -13.18 -26.97 -8.66
N ALA A 262 -12.24 -26.27 -8.02
CA ALA A 262 -10.90 -26.72 -7.64
C ALA A 262 -9.87 -26.91 -8.79
N ILE A 263 -10.21 -26.54 -10.02
CA ILE A 263 -9.25 -26.49 -11.14
C ILE A 263 -8.74 -25.04 -11.26
N GLU A 264 -7.42 -24.86 -11.13
CA GLU A 264 -6.79 -23.55 -11.30
C GLU A 264 -6.62 -23.23 -12.79
N GLU A 265 -7.26 -22.16 -13.23
CA GLU A 265 -7.16 -21.59 -14.57
C GLU A 265 -6.36 -20.28 -14.49
N THR A 266 -5.05 -20.40 -14.26
CA THR A 266 -4.17 -19.29 -13.88
C THR A 266 -4.01 -18.21 -14.95
N ARG A 267 -4.45 -18.50 -16.19
CA ARG A 267 -4.40 -17.57 -17.35
C ARG A 267 -5.77 -17.06 -17.75
N MET A 268 -6.79 -17.33 -16.95
CA MET A 268 -8.17 -16.92 -17.23
C MET A 268 -8.42 -15.49 -16.77
N VAL A 269 -9.04 -14.72 -17.65
CA VAL A 269 -9.66 -13.42 -17.40
C VAL A 269 -11.16 -13.63 -17.50
N LYS A 270 -11.90 -13.27 -16.46
CA LYS A 270 -13.35 -13.33 -16.46
C LYS A 270 -13.91 -11.98 -16.03
N TRP A 271 -15.00 -11.55 -16.65
CA TRP A 271 -15.67 -10.29 -16.32
C TRP A 271 -17.15 -10.49 -16.09
N SER A 272 -17.68 -9.65 -15.21
CA SER A 272 -19.10 -9.63 -14.86
C SER A 272 -19.94 -8.92 -15.94
N THR A 273 -21.25 -8.93 -15.79
CA THR A 273 -22.13 -7.92 -16.43
C THR A 273 -21.80 -6.52 -15.89
N GLU A 274 -22.24 -5.49 -16.64
CA GLU A 274 -22.20 -4.11 -16.14
C GLU A 274 -22.95 -3.99 -14.81
N ALA A 275 -22.34 -3.29 -13.85
CA ALA A 275 -22.94 -3.01 -12.55
C ALA A 275 -23.63 -1.64 -12.56
N SER A 276 -24.84 -1.58 -12.05
CA SER A 276 -25.52 -0.32 -11.77
C SER A 276 -24.92 0.36 -10.55
N PHE A 277 -25.06 1.69 -10.47
CA PHE A 277 -24.60 2.43 -9.31
C PHE A 277 -25.23 1.89 -8.02
N GLY A 278 -24.40 1.65 -6.99
CA GLY A 278 -24.83 1.17 -5.68
C GLY A 278 -25.12 -0.32 -5.59
N SER A 279 -24.99 -1.06 -6.69
CA SER A 279 -25.30 -2.49 -6.71
C SER A 279 -24.16 -3.31 -7.29
N PRO A 280 -23.97 -4.56 -6.82
CA PRO A 280 -23.03 -5.48 -7.44
C PRO A 280 -23.54 -5.94 -8.82
N PRO A 281 -22.67 -6.48 -9.69
CA PRO A 281 -23.06 -7.01 -10.99
C PRO A 281 -24.14 -8.09 -10.87
N VAL A 282 -25.01 -8.18 -11.85
CA VAL A 282 -26.12 -9.13 -11.84
C VAL A 282 -25.63 -10.58 -11.98
N THR A 283 -24.66 -10.82 -12.86
CA THR A 283 -24.18 -12.19 -13.13
C THR A 283 -22.74 -12.23 -13.64
N TRP A 284 -22.16 -13.42 -13.57
CA TRP A 284 -20.86 -13.82 -14.12
C TRP A 284 -21.03 -14.93 -15.16
N ASP A 285 -22.25 -15.17 -15.65
CA ASP A 285 -22.56 -16.25 -16.57
C ASP A 285 -22.17 -15.88 -18.00
N GLU A 286 -21.12 -16.49 -18.50
CA GLU A 286 -20.62 -16.38 -19.87
C GLU A 286 -21.45 -17.14 -20.89
N GLY A 287 -22.33 -18.04 -20.43
CA GLY A 287 -23.19 -18.86 -21.29
C GLY A 287 -24.41 -18.13 -21.85
N ASP A 288 -24.78 -17.00 -21.26
CA ASP A 288 -25.92 -16.19 -21.72
C ASP A 288 -25.45 -15.12 -22.72
N ALA A 289 -25.59 -15.40 -24.01
CA ALA A 289 -25.20 -14.50 -25.09
C ALA A 289 -26.01 -13.17 -25.15
N THR A 290 -27.01 -13.01 -24.31
CA THR A 290 -27.78 -11.75 -24.19
C THR A 290 -27.19 -10.79 -23.17
N LEU A 291 -26.23 -11.25 -22.39
CA LEU A 291 -25.56 -10.51 -21.34
C LEU A 291 -24.09 -10.23 -21.71
N ASP A 292 -23.52 -9.20 -21.07
CA ASP A 292 -22.17 -8.74 -21.35
C ASP A 292 -21.08 -9.49 -20.56
N ALA A 293 -21.44 -10.44 -19.68
CA ALA A 293 -20.49 -11.27 -18.95
C ALA A 293 -19.72 -12.19 -19.90
N GLY A 294 -18.45 -12.46 -19.59
CA GLY A 294 -17.65 -13.32 -20.45
C GLY A 294 -16.32 -13.70 -19.85
N GLU A 295 -15.57 -14.48 -20.62
CA GLU A 295 -14.23 -14.93 -20.22
C GLU A 295 -13.29 -15.05 -21.41
N TYR A 296 -11.97 -14.96 -21.15
CA TYR A 296 -10.94 -15.14 -22.15
C TYR A 296 -9.67 -15.71 -21.54
N GLN A 297 -9.09 -16.72 -22.18
CA GLN A 297 -7.84 -17.33 -21.74
C GLN A 297 -6.64 -16.75 -22.48
N LEU A 298 -5.70 -16.16 -21.75
CA LEU A 298 -4.44 -15.62 -22.29
C LEU A 298 -3.42 -16.76 -22.51
N ALA A 299 -3.62 -17.56 -23.55
CA ALA A 299 -2.88 -18.78 -23.79
C ALA A 299 -1.54 -18.58 -24.56
N ASP A 300 -1.35 -17.41 -25.20
CA ASP A 300 -0.20 -17.12 -26.06
C ASP A 300 1.15 -17.12 -25.31
N THR A 301 1.14 -16.88 -24.01
CA THR A 301 2.33 -16.93 -23.15
C THR A 301 2.11 -17.93 -22.01
N PRO A 302 3.17 -18.64 -21.56
CA PRO A 302 3.02 -19.73 -20.59
C PRO A 302 2.77 -19.27 -19.15
N GLY A 303 3.13 -18.04 -18.80
CA GLY A 303 3.09 -17.56 -17.42
C GLY A 303 1.70 -17.35 -16.85
N ASP A 304 1.61 -17.30 -15.52
CA ASP A 304 0.38 -17.05 -14.78
C ASP A 304 0.07 -15.56 -14.71
N ILE A 305 -1.22 -15.21 -14.62
CA ILE A 305 -1.64 -13.84 -14.35
C ILE A 305 -1.35 -13.52 -12.88
N ILE A 306 -0.65 -12.42 -12.65
CA ILE A 306 -0.18 -11.96 -11.34
C ILE A 306 -1.03 -10.82 -10.80
N ASP A 307 -1.36 -9.85 -11.65
CA ASP A 307 -2.22 -8.70 -11.28
C ASP A 307 -2.77 -8.01 -12.55
N GLY A 308 -3.57 -6.98 -12.35
CA GLY A 308 -4.08 -6.11 -13.41
C GLY A 308 -4.50 -4.76 -12.84
N MET A 309 -4.48 -3.73 -13.70
CA MET A 309 -4.88 -2.38 -13.32
C MET A 309 -5.36 -1.60 -14.52
N ALA A 310 -6.33 -0.72 -14.30
CA ALA A 310 -6.83 0.19 -15.32
C ALA A 310 -5.72 1.17 -15.75
N PHE A 311 -5.71 1.54 -17.02
CA PHE A 311 -4.81 2.54 -17.59
C PHE A 311 -5.60 3.38 -18.61
N GLY A 312 -6.11 4.51 -18.16
CA GLY A 312 -7.03 5.31 -18.96
C GLY A 312 -8.24 4.50 -19.42
N ASP A 313 -8.47 4.45 -20.72
CA ASP A 313 -9.57 3.68 -21.32
C ASP A 313 -9.27 2.19 -21.54
N SER A 314 -8.08 1.75 -21.16
CA SER A 314 -7.58 0.37 -21.31
C SER A 314 -7.39 -0.27 -19.93
N PHE A 315 -7.16 -1.57 -19.93
CA PHE A 315 -6.79 -2.31 -18.73
C PHE A 315 -5.54 -3.15 -19.02
N LEU A 316 -4.51 -3.00 -18.21
CA LEU A 316 -3.26 -3.75 -18.36
C LEU A 316 -3.29 -4.99 -17.46
N ILE A 317 -3.00 -6.14 -18.03
CA ILE A 317 -2.93 -7.43 -17.34
C ILE A 317 -1.48 -7.87 -17.28
N TYR A 318 -0.97 -8.06 -16.08
CA TYR A 318 0.40 -8.45 -15.82
C TYR A 318 0.49 -9.93 -15.49
N LYS A 319 1.24 -10.64 -16.30
CA LYS A 319 1.67 -12.02 -16.02
C LYS A 319 3.06 -12.01 -15.38
N ASN A 320 3.56 -13.15 -14.95
CA ASN A 320 4.94 -13.27 -14.47
C ASN A 320 5.99 -13.15 -15.59
N ASP A 321 5.60 -13.34 -16.85
CA ASP A 321 6.46 -13.36 -18.04
C ASP A 321 6.03 -12.39 -19.16
N ALA A 322 4.85 -11.77 -19.06
CA ALA A 322 4.29 -10.98 -20.14
C ALA A 322 3.32 -9.90 -19.64
N ILE A 323 3.00 -8.93 -20.49
CA ILE A 323 1.98 -7.91 -20.25
C ILE A 323 1.03 -7.87 -21.44
N TYR A 324 -0.27 -7.86 -21.14
CA TYR A 324 -1.35 -7.71 -22.12
C TYR A 324 -2.10 -6.40 -21.88
N ILE A 325 -2.64 -5.86 -22.97
CA ILE A 325 -3.59 -4.75 -22.92
C ILE A 325 -4.96 -5.26 -23.32
N MET A 326 -5.96 -4.98 -22.48
CA MET A 326 -7.36 -5.26 -22.70
C MET A 326 -8.09 -3.95 -23.00
N ASN A 327 -8.84 -3.89 -24.10
CA ASN A 327 -9.60 -2.72 -24.51
C ASN A 327 -11.08 -3.06 -24.59
N TYR A 328 -11.94 -2.13 -24.16
CA TYR A 328 -13.37 -2.24 -24.37
C TYR A 328 -13.70 -1.97 -25.85
N VAL A 329 -14.40 -2.91 -26.49
CA VAL A 329 -14.79 -2.83 -27.91
C VAL A 329 -16.31 -2.89 -28.12
N GLY A 330 -17.07 -3.18 -27.06
CA GLY A 330 -18.51 -3.34 -27.11
C GLY A 330 -18.95 -4.66 -27.73
N THR A 331 -20.27 -4.81 -27.87
CA THR A 331 -20.88 -6.04 -28.41
C THR A 331 -20.45 -6.30 -29.86
N PRO A 332 -20.22 -7.58 -30.26
CA PRO A 332 -20.50 -8.80 -29.50
C PRO A 332 -19.33 -9.30 -28.61
N TYR A 333 -18.18 -8.68 -28.64
CA TYR A 333 -16.97 -9.23 -28.00
C TYR A 333 -16.64 -8.62 -26.65
N ILE A 334 -17.28 -7.50 -26.27
CA ILE A 334 -17.08 -6.71 -25.04
C ILE A 334 -15.63 -6.24 -24.87
N PHE A 335 -14.66 -7.16 -24.78
CA PHE A 335 -13.23 -6.85 -24.64
C PHE A 335 -12.39 -7.50 -25.73
N SER A 336 -11.32 -6.82 -26.14
CA SER A 336 -10.26 -7.33 -26.99
C SER A 336 -8.94 -7.37 -26.23
N PHE A 337 -8.09 -8.37 -26.53
CA PHE A 337 -6.83 -8.60 -25.85
C PHE A 337 -5.66 -8.52 -26.83
N LYS A 338 -4.59 -7.86 -26.45
CA LYS A 338 -3.38 -7.74 -27.27
C LYS A 338 -2.14 -7.89 -26.39
N LEU A 339 -1.18 -8.70 -26.83
CA LEU A 339 0.13 -8.82 -26.20
C LEU A 339 0.92 -7.51 -26.36
N LEU A 340 1.36 -6.92 -25.25
CA LEU A 340 2.13 -5.68 -25.21
C LEU A 340 3.63 -5.95 -25.02
N SER A 341 3.98 -6.84 -24.09
CA SER A 341 5.36 -7.25 -23.81
C SER A 341 5.41 -8.77 -23.59
N PRO A 342 6.25 -9.50 -24.36
CA PRO A 342 6.32 -10.96 -24.28
C PRO A 342 7.37 -11.50 -23.29
N THR A 343 8.15 -10.65 -22.62
CA THR A 343 9.32 -11.09 -21.82
C THR A 343 9.45 -10.41 -20.47
N ILE A 344 8.65 -9.40 -20.19
CA ILE A 344 8.69 -8.64 -18.94
C ILE A 344 7.33 -8.75 -18.27
N GLY A 345 7.33 -9.15 -17.01
CA GLY A 345 6.12 -9.31 -16.20
C GLY A 345 6.31 -8.83 -14.77
N CYS A 346 5.27 -8.93 -13.97
CA CYS A 346 5.22 -8.50 -12.58
C CYS A 346 5.67 -9.63 -11.63
N LEU A 347 6.43 -9.28 -10.60
CA LEU A 347 6.99 -10.23 -9.64
C LEU A 347 5.91 -10.90 -8.77
N THR A 348 5.01 -10.11 -8.22
CA THR A 348 3.98 -10.60 -7.30
C THR A 348 2.75 -9.68 -7.28
N LYS A 349 1.67 -10.17 -6.73
CA LYS A 349 0.40 -9.44 -6.52
C LYS A 349 0.62 -8.19 -5.65
N ASN A 350 -0.06 -7.10 -5.99
CA ASN A 350 0.07 -5.78 -5.38
C ASN A 350 1.45 -5.11 -5.58
N ALA A 351 2.33 -5.66 -6.41
CA ALA A 351 3.64 -5.10 -6.73
C ALA A 351 3.59 -4.12 -7.90
N LEU A 352 2.47 -3.46 -8.11
CA LEU A 352 2.26 -2.42 -9.12
C LEU A 352 1.39 -1.28 -8.59
N ALA A 353 1.65 -0.07 -9.07
CA ALA A 353 0.84 1.11 -8.79
C ALA A 353 0.84 2.06 -9.99
N GLU A 354 -0.22 2.87 -10.10
CA GLU A 354 -0.36 3.91 -11.12
C GLU A 354 0.40 5.18 -10.72
N PHE A 355 0.94 5.90 -11.70
CA PHE A 355 1.47 7.25 -11.54
C PHE A 355 1.15 8.08 -12.79
N ASP A 356 1.45 9.38 -12.74
CA ASP A 356 1.25 10.28 -13.87
C ASP A 356 2.17 9.89 -15.04
N GLY A 357 1.62 9.13 -15.98
CA GLY A 357 2.31 8.66 -17.18
C GLY A 357 2.38 7.14 -17.33
N GLY A 358 1.87 6.35 -16.41
CA GLY A 358 1.84 4.90 -16.54
C GLY A 358 1.74 4.11 -15.25
N HIS A 359 2.07 2.85 -15.35
CA HIS A 359 2.19 1.96 -14.20
C HIS A 359 3.66 1.75 -13.85
N PHE A 360 3.98 1.87 -12.57
CA PHE A 360 5.24 1.41 -11.99
C PHE A 360 5.04 0.03 -11.39
N PHE A 361 5.98 -0.89 -11.61
CA PHE A 361 5.89 -2.24 -11.04
C PHE A 361 7.26 -2.86 -10.76
N ILE A 362 7.28 -3.78 -9.80
CA ILE A 362 8.44 -4.62 -9.51
C ILE A 362 8.39 -5.84 -10.43
N GLY A 363 9.38 -5.99 -11.29
CA GLY A 363 9.56 -7.19 -12.10
C GLY A 363 10.55 -8.17 -11.49
N ASN A 364 10.88 -9.23 -12.21
CA ASN A 364 11.76 -10.30 -11.71
C ASN A 364 13.23 -9.87 -11.51
N SER A 365 13.66 -8.78 -12.11
CA SER A 365 15.08 -8.38 -12.09
C SER A 365 15.32 -6.87 -12.11
N ASP A 366 14.27 -6.07 -12.16
CA ASP A 366 14.36 -4.61 -12.22
C ASP A 366 13.02 -4.00 -11.78
N PHE A 367 13.00 -2.68 -11.59
CA PHE A 367 11.78 -1.91 -11.53
C PHE A 367 11.45 -1.38 -12.93
N TYR A 368 10.20 -1.44 -13.29
CA TYR A 368 9.75 -1.08 -14.62
C TYR A 368 8.64 -0.05 -14.60
N ILE A 369 8.57 0.72 -15.67
CA ILE A 369 7.40 1.53 -16.00
C ILE A 369 6.79 1.04 -17.30
N CYS A 370 5.45 1.00 -17.33
CA CYS A 370 4.66 0.67 -18.51
C CYS A 370 3.74 1.84 -18.84
N ASN A 371 3.86 2.40 -20.04
CA ASN A 371 3.05 3.53 -20.50
C ASN A 371 1.97 3.12 -21.52
N GLY A 372 1.58 1.85 -21.53
CA GLY A 372 0.61 1.31 -22.49
C GLY A 372 1.10 1.13 -23.92
N GLN A 373 2.29 1.63 -24.26
CA GLN A 373 2.95 1.45 -25.57
C GLN A 373 4.19 0.57 -25.47
N GLY A 374 4.83 0.55 -24.30
CA GLY A 374 6.04 -0.22 -24.06
C GLY A 374 6.44 -0.24 -22.59
N VAL A 375 7.51 -0.96 -22.30
CA VAL A 375 8.05 -1.16 -20.96
C VAL A 375 9.49 -0.67 -20.90
N LYS A 376 9.84 0.07 -19.85
CA LYS A 376 11.18 0.62 -19.62
C LYS A 376 11.68 0.25 -18.24
N ALA A 377 12.91 -0.28 -18.15
CA ALA A 377 13.61 -0.51 -16.89
C ALA A 377 14.10 0.81 -16.27
N LEU A 378 14.07 0.90 -14.94
CA LEU A 378 14.39 2.12 -14.19
C LEU A 378 15.70 2.07 -13.42
N LEU A 379 16.17 0.89 -12.98
CA LEU A 379 17.33 0.74 -12.11
C LEU A 379 18.67 0.41 -12.80
N PRO A 380 18.82 0.33 -14.13
CA PRO A 380 20.12 0.02 -14.69
C PRO A 380 21.19 0.95 -14.13
N GLU A 381 22.30 0.33 -13.63
CA GLU A 381 23.45 1.04 -13.08
C GLU A 381 23.17 1.92 -11.84
N LYS A 382 22.00 1.80 -11.19
CA LYS A 382 21.66 2.60 -9.99
C LYS A 382 21.66 1.78 -8.70
N LEU A 383 20.58 1.05 -8.45
CA LEU A 383 20.35 0.30 -7.21
C LEU A 383 19.93 -1.16 -7.45
N ARG A 384 20.03 -1.64 -8.67
CA ARG A 384 19.50 -2.96 -9.07
C ARG A 384 20.09 -4.09 -8.24
N ARG A 385 21.42 -4.17 -8.16
CA ARG A 385 22.13 -5.20 -7.39
C ARG A 385 21.81 -5.06 -5.91
N THR A 386 21.91 -3.85 -5.39
CA THR A 386 21.67 -3.57 -3.97
C THR A 386 20.29 -4.06 -3.54
N VAL A 387 19.26 -3.87 -4.36
CA VAL A 387 17.88 -4.28 -4.02
C VAL A 387 17.70 -5.78 -4.21
N PHE A 388 18.01 -6.31 -5.39
CA PHE A 388 17.70 -7.69 -5.74
C PHE A 388 18.63 -8.72 -5.09
N ASP A 389 19.90 -8.37 -4.79
CA ASP A 389 20.80 -9.21 -4.02
C ASP A 389 20.46 -9.23 -2.51
N ASN A 390 19.78 -8.16 -2.03
CA ASN A 390 19.34 -8.06 -0.64
C ASN A 390 17.89 -8.52 -0.41
N LEU A 391 17.15 -8.79 -1.47
CA LEU A 391 15.77 -9.28 -1.39
C LEU A 391 15.74 -10.67 -0.76
N ASN A 392 14.97 -10.83 0.33
CA ASN A 392 14.82 -12.13 0.97
C ASN A 392 13.97 -13.09 0.12
N GLY A 393 14.64 -14.01 -0.58
CA GLY A 393 13.99 -15.09 -1.33
C GLY A 393 13.64 -16.34 -0.52
N ALA A 394 14.10 -16.45 0.73
CA ALA A 394 13.85 -17.60 1.57
C ALA A 394 12.35 -17.76 1.87
N ASN A 395 11.87 -18.99 1.86
CA ASN A 395 10.46 -19.29 2.17
C ASN A 395 9.44 -18.46 1.35
N ASP A 396 9.79 -18.08 0.13
CA ASP A 396 8.93 -17.24 -0.74
C ASP A 396 8.62 -15.84 -0.17
N ASN A 397 9.47 -15.28 0.69
CA ASN A 397 9.24 -13.95 1.28
C ASN A 397 9.18 -12.83 0.22
N TYR A 398 9.83 -12.99 -0.93
CA TYR A 398 9.71 -12.06 -2.05
C TYR A 398 8.25 -11.85 -2.52
N LYS A 399 7.36 -12.81 -2.27
CA LYS A 399 5.93 -12.68 -2.58
C LYS A 399 5.21 -11.63 -1.71
N LYS A 400 5.84 -11.17 -0.63
CA LYS A 400 5.33 -10.07 0.21
C LYS A 400 5.59 -8.68 -0.38
N CYS A 401 6.43 -8.55 -1.41
CA CYS A 401 6.67 -7.26 -2.07
C CYS A 401 5.38 -6.61 -2.53
N PHE A 402 5.32 -5.30 -2.42
CA PHE A 402 4.23 -4.47 -2.93
C PHE A 402 4.71 -3.07 -3.30
N VAL A 403 3.88 -2.32 -4.01
CA VAL A 403 4.16 -0.93 -4.38
C VAL A 403 3.06 -0.03 -3.83
N ALA A 404 3.46 1.13 -3.33
CA ALA A 404 2.54 2.20 -2.92
C ALA A 404 2.93 3.52 -3.59
N ALA A 405 1.94 4.34 -3.93
CA ALA A 405 2.13 5.66 -4.54
C ALA A 405 1.84 6.77 -3.53
N ASP A 406 2.76 7.73 -3.41
CA ASP A 406 2.55 9.02 -2.73
C ASP A 406 2.37 10.11 -3.78
N TYR A 407 1.13 10.40 -4.13
CA TYR A 407 0.81 11.41 -5.14
C TYR A 407 1.11 12.83 -4.69
N VAL A 408 1.12 13.08 -3.38
CA VAL A 408 1.43 14.42 -2.81
C VAL A 408 2.89 14.78 -3.04
N ARG A 409 3.78 13.77 -3.02
CA ARG A 409 5.24 13.97 -3.13
C ARG A 409 5.82 13.48 -4.44
N ASN A 410 5.00 12.95 -5.33
CA ASN A 410 5.43 12.31 -6.57
C ASN A 410 6.42 11.16 -6.31
N GLU A 411 6.13 10.29 -5.35
CA GLU A 411 7.01 9.19 -4.95
C GLU A 411 6.34 7.83 -5.07
N MET A 412 7.06 6.87 -5.66
CA MET A 412 6.73 5.45 -5.63
C MET A 412 7.58 4.73 -4.61
N LEU A 413 6.94 4.00 -3.73
CA LEU A 413 7.57 3.16 -2.73
C LEU A 413 7.52 1.70 -3.19
N ALA A 414 8.64 1.16 -3.64
CA ALA A 414 8.79 -0.27 -3.89
C ALA A 414 9.24 -0.95 -2.59
N CYS A 415 8.32 -1.61 -1.93
CA CYS A 415 8.48 -2.19 -0.60
C CYS A 415 8.88 -3.68 -0.70
N TYR A 416 9.90 -4.09 0.05
CA TYR A 416 10.43 -5.45 -0.02
C TYR A 416 11.03 -5.93 1.32
N PRO A 417 11.01 -7.24 1.60
CA PRO A 417 11.72 -7.83 2.72
C PRO A 417 13.21 -7.89 2.40
N ALA A 418 14.04 -7.22 3.22
CA ALA A 418 15.47 -7.10 2.99
C ALA A 418 16.28 -7.95 3.98
N GLY A 419 17.39 -8.51 3.50
CA GLY A 419 18.31 -9.30 4.31
C GLY A 419 17.69 -10.61 4.78
N SER A 420 17.62 -10.81 6.10
CA SER A 420 17.00 -11.99 6.72
C SER A 420 15.59 -11.72 7.26
N SER A 421 15.01 -10.56 6.99
CA SER A 421 13.66 -10.24 7.48
C SER A 421 12.60 -11.07 6.79
N ASP A 422 11.70 -11.65 7.55
CA ASP A 422 10.53 -12.36 7.03
C ASP A 422 9.40 -11.39 6.66
N GLU A 423 9.41 -10.14 7.16
CA GLU A 423 8.45 -9.10 6.84
C GLU A 423 9.07 -7.99 5.99
N VAL A 424 8.23 -7.21 5.32
CA VAL A 424 8.69 -6.07 4.54
C VAL A 424 9.17 -4.98 5.48
N ASN A 425 10.47 -4.68 5.41
CA ASN A 425 11.16 -3.77 6.31
C ASN A 425 11.92 -2.64 5.60
N LYS A 426 11.93 -2.65 4.27
CA LYS A 426 12.58 -1.60 3.46
C LYS A 426 11.76 -1.19 2.25
N ALA A 427 11.97 0.05 1.83
CA ALA A 427 11.46 0.57 0.57
C ALA A 427 12.55 1.27 -0.23
N VAL A 428 12.49 1.12 -1.54
CA VAL A 428 13.12 2.03 -2.48
C VAL A 428 12.09 3.09 -2.83
N ILE A 429 12.45 4.34 -2.63
CA ILE A 429 11.63 5.48 -3.05
C ILE A 429 12.14 5.97 -4.40
N TRP A 430 11.27 5.99 -5.40
CA TRP A 430 11.51 6.64 -6.68
C TRP A 430 10.65 7.88 -6.80
N ASN A 431 11.29 9.05 -6.89
CA ASN A 431 10.56 10.27 -7.20
C ASN A 431 10.45 10.42 -8.72
N TRP A 432 9.22 10.33 -9.26
CA TRP A 432 9.03 10.33 -10.71
C TRP A 432 9.16 11.72 -11.35
N ALA A 433 9.05 12.81 -10.57
CA ALA A 433 9.24 14.17 -11.08
C ALA A 433 10.72 14.51 -11.27
N THR A 434 11.60 14.03 -10.38
CA THR A 434 13.05 14.31 -10.41
C THR A 434 13.89 13.15 -10.96
N GLY A 435 13.34 11.94 -11.00
CA GLY A 435 14.04 10.71 -11.39
C GLY A 435 15.05 10.21 -10.35
N THR A 436 15.01 10.71 -9.12
CA THR A 436 15.92 10.34 -8.04
C THR A 436 15.47 9.09 -7.30
N PHE A 437 16.45 8.34 -6.77
CA PHE A 437 16.21 7.17 -5.93
C PHE A 437 16.76 7.37 -4.53
N SER A 438 16.03 6.88 -3.53
CA SER A 438 16.48 6.80 -2.14
C SER A 438 16.03 5.52 -1.47
N LEU A 439 16.58 5.23 -0.29
CA LEU A 439 16.29 4.05 0.51
C LEU A 439 15.65 4.48 1.83
N ARG A 440 14.71 3.68 2.32
CA ARG A 440 13.99 3.93 3.56
C ARG A 440 13.75 2.65 4.34
N ASP A 441 13.84 2.76 5.67
CA ASP A 441 13.41 1.72 6.60
C ASP A 441 11.90 1.84 6.85
N LEU A 442 11.24 0.70 6.92
CA LEU A 442 9.83 0.57 7.26
C LEU A 442 9.68 -0.25 8.55
N PRO A 443 8.58 -0.10 9.30
CA PRO A 443 8.18 -1.11 10.27
C PRO A 443 7.84 -2.43 9.54
N ASP A 444 7.55 -3.50 10.26
CA ASP A 444 7.13 -4.78 9.66
C ASP A 444 5.79 -4.62 8.89
N THR A 445 5.88 -4.10 7.69
CA THR A 445 4.77 -3.57 6.91
C THR A 445 4.18 -4.61 5.98
N SER A 446 2.89 -4.88 6.09
CA SER A 446 2.19 -5.78 5.15
C SER A 446 1.63 -5.06 3.94
N HIS A 447 1.16 -3.83 4.12
CA HIS A 447 0.55 -3.02 3.07
C HIS A 447 0.65 -1.53 3.39
N ILE A 448 0.72 -0.73 2.34
CA ILE A 448 0.63 0.73 2.41
C ILE A 448 -0.46 1.17 1.43
N ASN A 449 -1.32 2.07 1.88
CA ASN A 449 -2.29 2.70 0.99
C ASN A 449 -2.33 4.21 1.24
N SER A 450 -2.79 4.96 0.25
CA SER A 450 -3.01 6.41 0.35
C SER A 450 -4.45 6.70 0.76
N GLY A 451 -4.62 7.64 1.69
CA GLY A 451 -5.95 8.04 2.09
C GLY A 451 -5.97 9.11 3.18
N ILE A 452 -7.15 9.53 3.54
CA ILE A 452 -7.36 10.55 4.56
C ILE A 452 -7.37 9.91 5.95
N VAL A 453 -6.55 10.42 6.84
CA VAL A 453 -6.55 10.05 8.26
C VAL A 453 -6.78 11.31 9.06
N SER A 454 -7.87 11.34 9.83
CA SER A 454 -8.11 12.42 10.77
C SER A 454 -7.12 12.31 11.92
N ILE A 455 -6.21 13.28 12.03
CA ILE A 455 -5.44 13.46 13.25
C ILE A 455 -6.35 14.24 14.18
N THR A 456 -6.80 13.62 15.26
CA THR A 456 -7.59 14.18 16.37
C THR A 456 -8.33 15.46 16.03
N ALA A 457 -9.65 15.45 16.10
CA ALA A 457 -10.46 16.64 15.82
C ALA A 457 -9.77 17.88 16.39
N GLY A 458 -9.32 18.75 15.51
CA GLY A 458 -8.76 20.03 15.92
C GLY A 458 -9.73 20.69 16.88
N THR A 459 -9.25 21.38 17.89
CA THR A 459 -10.07 22.05 18.90
C THR A 459 -11.13 22.91 18.20
N THR A 460 -12.36 22.39 18.13
CA THR A 460 -13.50 23.13 17.58
C THR A 460 -14.08 24.06 18.64
N TRP A 461 -14.80 25.08 18.23
CA TRP A 461 -15.50 25.99 19.16
C TRP A 461 -16.37 25.26 20.21
N THR A 462 -16.82 24.07 19.90
CA THR A 462 -17.66 23.26 20.78
C THR A 462 -16.86 22.38 21.75
N THR A 463 -15.56 22.17 21.49
CA THR A 463 -14.70 21.30 22.31
C THR A 463 -13.70 22.07 23.19
N VAL A 464 -13.60 23.39 23.04
CA VAL A 464 -12.77 24.23 23.91
C VAL A 464 -13.43 24.36 25.29
N VAL A 465 -12.87 23.68 26.27
CA VAL A 465 -13.21 23.84 27.69
C VAL A 465 -12.22 24.83 28.29
N GLY A 466 -12.65 26.08 28.53
CA GLY A 466 -11.82 27.10 29.16
C GLY A 466 -11.96 28.50 28.55
N THR A 467 -11.22 29.47 29.08
CA THR A 467 -11.18 30.84 28.57
C THR A 467 -10.21 30.97 27.39
N TRP A 468 -10.42 31.96 26.53
CA TRP A 468 -9.62 32.28 25.35
C TRP A 468 -8.09 32.23 25.55
N ASN A 469 -7.64 32.37 26.75
CA ASN A 469 -6.22 32.47 27.13
C ASN A 469 -5.58 31.11 27.47
N THR A 470 -6.35 30.02 27.51
CA THR A 470 -5.87 28.68 27.89
C THR A 470 -5.77 27.70 26.72
N GLY A 471 -6.18 28.11 25.50
CA GLY A 471 -6.05 27.32 24.29
C GLY A 471 -4.59 27.31 23.81
N SER A 472 -3.91 26.18 23.94
CA SER A 472 -2.59 25.95 23.35
C SER A 472 -2.75 25.41 21.93
N GLY A 473 -2.44 26.22 20.93
CA GLY A 473 -2.44 25.83 19.52
C GLY A 473 -2.70 27.01 18.61
N ALA A 474 -2.10 27.02 17.42
CA ALA A 474 -2.36 28.05 16.41
C ALA A 474 -3.75 27.82 15.80
N TRP A 475 -4.60 28.85 15.86
CA TRP A 475 -5.91 28.84 15.22
C TRP A 475 -5.76 28.71 13.70
N GLY A 476 -6.37 27.68 13.12
CA GLY A 476 -6.44 27.51 11.67
C GLY A 476 -5.40 26.56 11.05
N THR A 477 -4.48 25.97 11.81
CA THR A 477 -3.51 24.98 11.28
C THR A 477 -4.04 23.55 11.22
N GLY A 478 -5.15 23.23 11.90
CA GLY A 478 -5.67 21.86 12.01
C GLY A 478 -6.54 21.39 10.84
N ASN A 479 -7.14 22.31 10.07
CA ASN A 479 -8.18 21.93 9.11
C ASN A 479 -7.67 21.57 7.70
N TYR A 480 -6.47 22.00 7.31
CA TYR A 480 -5.93 21.70 5.98
C TYR A 480 -5.14 20.40 5.91
N ASP A 481 -4.49 19.99 7.01
CA ASP A 481 -3.77 18.72 7.08
C ASP A 481 -4.71 17.50 7.14
N ASN A 482 -5.95 17.68 7.56
CA ASN A 482 -6.96 16.61 7.65
C ASN A 482 -7.59 16.24 6.30
N VAL A 483 -7.36 17.01 5.26
CA VAL A 483 -7.95 16.79 3.92
C VAL A 483 -6.93 16.24 2.93
N ALA A 484 -5.63 16.32 3.24
CA ALA A 484 -4.59 15.78 2.39
C ALA A 484 -4.51 14.25 2.51
N GLU A 485 -4.45 13.58 1.37
CA GLU A 485 -4.12 12.15 1.33
C GLU A 485 -2.72 11.93 1.90
N ASN A 486 -2.59 10.91 2.73
CA ASN A 486 -1.33 10.50 3.33
C ASN A 486 -1.13 9.01 3.16
N LEU A 487 0.13 8.59 3.13
CA LEU A 487 0.43 7.16 3.19
C LEU A 487 0.14 6.63 4.60
N VAL A 488 -0.51 5.48 4.64
CA VAL A 488 -0.90 4.79 5.86
C VAL A 488 -0.34 3.37 5.80
N PHE A 489 0.44 3.00 6.82
CA PHE A 489 1.15 1.72 6.92
C PHE A 489 0.43 0.76 7.85
N ALA A 490 0.26 -0.49 7.42
CA ALA A 490 -0.19 -1.59 8.27
C ALA A 490 1.02 -2.35 8.81
N ASP A 491 1.24 -2.32 10.12
CA ASP A 491 2.27 -3.09 10.81
C ASP A 491 1.66 -4.40 11.33
N VAL A 492 2.14 -5.54 10.82
CA VAL A 492 1.62 -6.86 11.18
C VAL A 492 2.11 -7.34 12.55
N THR A 493 3.30 -6.92 12.95
CA THR A 493 3.94 -7.37 14.21
C THR A 493 3.35 -6.64 15.40
N ASN A 494 3.17 -5.32 15.30
CA ASN A 494 2.64 -4.50 16.39
C ASN A 494 1.12 -4.25 16.29
N THR A 495 0.45 -4.75 15.24
CA THR A 495 -0.98 -4.55 14.97
C THR A 495 -1.40 -3.07 14.97
N LYS A 496 -0.51 -2.20 14.52
CA LYS A 496 -0.70 -0.75 14.50
C LYS A 496 -0.86 -0.22 13.07
N ILE A 497 -1.58 0.87 12.97
CA ILE A 497 -1.69 1.64 11.74
C ILE A 497 -0.97 2.97 11.92
N TYR A 498 0.05 3.20 11.10
CA TYR A 498 0.87 4.40 11.13
C TYR A 498 0.52 5.34 9.99
N ARG A 499 0.50 6.63 10.27
CA ARG A 499 0.52 7.67 9.23
C ARG A 499 1.96 8.08 8.97
N ASP A 500 2.31 8.12 7.70
CA ASP A 500 3.62 8.58 7.22
C ASP A 500 3.76 10.11 7.28
N ASN A 501 5.00 10.56 7.25
CA ASN A 501 5.39 11.97 7.25
C ASN A 501 4.85 12.76 8.44
N LEU A 502 4.83 12.15 9.61
CA LEU A 502 4.43 12.74 10.87
C LEU A 502 5.59 12.69 11.87
N GLY A 503 6.02 13.85 12.37
CA GLY A 503 7.15 13.94 13.29
C GLY A 503 8.51 13.58 12.69
N ASN A 504 9.47 13.26 13.53
CA ASN A 504 10.86 12.91 13.16
C ASN A 504 11.29 11.53 13.67
N LYS A 505 10.38 10.79 14.27
CA LYS A 505 10.60 9.47 14.87
C LYS A 505 9.90 8.37 14.08
N ASN A 506 10.34 7.16 14.30
CA ASN A 506 9.63 5.95 13.93
C ASN A 506 8.78 5.53 15.13
N ASP A 507 7.51 5.98 15.16
CA ASP A 507 6.63 5.89 16.33
C ASP A 507 7.32 6.50 17.56
N THR A 508 7.71 5.69 18.53
CA THR A 508 8.35 6.13 19.78
C THR A 508 9.89 6.16 19.71
N THR A 509 10.51 5.61 18.67
CA THR A 509 11.96 5.47 18.54
C THR A 509 12.57 6.51 17.62
N ASN A 510 13.77 6.98 17.96
CA ASN A 510 14.50 7.88 17.09
C ASN A 510 14.89 7.19 15.78
N MET A 511 14.65 7.85 14.66
CA MET A 511 15.02 7.37 13.34
C MET A 511 16.47 7.76 13.02
N THR A 512 17.31 6.78 12.69
CA THR A 512 18.63 7.04 12.13
C THR A 512 18.50 7.36 10.64
N SER A 513 19.06 8.50 10.23
CA SER A 513 19.15 8.90 8.82
C SER A 513 20.60 9.20 8.48
N TYR A 514 21.03 8.80 7.29
CA TYR A 514 22.36 9.15 6.82
C TYR A 514 22.42 9.28 5.31
N ILE A 515 23.41 10.05 4.84
CA ILE A 515 23.81 10.13 3.44
C ILE A 515 25.33 10.04 3.35
N GLU A 516 25.82 9.31 2.38
CA GLU A 516 27.25 8.99 2.24
C GLU A 516 27.70 9.14 0.79
N ARG A 517 28.84 9.75 0.61
CA ARG A 517 29.56 9.78 -0.66
C ARG A 517 31.04 9.50 -0.41
N SER A 518 31.56 8.51 -1.10
CA SER A 518 32.97 8.18 -1.14
C SER A 518 33.54 8.40 -2.56
N GLY A 519 34.84 8.39 -2.70
CA GLY A 519 35.51 8.45 -4.00
C GLY A 519 35.60 9.82 -4.67
N TYR A 520 35.44 10.94 -3.96
CA TYR A 520 35.72 12.27 -4.50
C TYR A 520 37.20 12.42 -4.85
N ASP A 521 37.50 12.70 -6.10
CA ASP A 521 38.87 12.98 -6.57
C ASP A 521 39.28 14.46 -6.43
N LEU A 522 38.35 15.34 -6.06
CA LEU A 522 38.52 16.78 -5.86
C LEU A 522 39.39 17.40 -6.99
N ASP A 523 38.96 17.19 -8.22
CA ASP A 523 39.52 17.69 -9.50
C ASP A 523 40.95 17.19 -9.86
N ASN A 524 41.54 16.30 -9.05
CA ASN A 524 42.89 15.77 -9.37
C ASN A 524 43.09 14.35 -8.79
N PRO A 525 42.76 13.29 -9.53
CA PRO A 525 42.86 11.91 -9.04
C PRO A 525 44.31 11.43 -8.82
N SER A 526 45.31 12.08 -9.41
CA SER A 526 46.72 11.68 -9.29
C SER A 526 47.46 12.34 -8.13
N ALA A 527 46.94 13.43 -7.58
CA ALA A 527 47.62 14.20 -6.53
C ALA A 527 47.19 13.73 -5.14
N ILE A 528 48.17 13.71 -4.23
CA ILE A 528 47.89 13.59 -2.79
C ILE A 528 47.46 14.98 -2.30
N LYS A 529 46.33 15.03 -1.62
CA LYS A 529 45.71 16.25 -1.12
C LYS A 529 45.54 16.15 0.40
N PHE A 530 45.55 17.31 1.04
CA PHE A 530 45.19 17.46 2.44
C PHE A 530 43.89 18.27 2.50
N VAL A 531 42.90 17.73 3.19
CA VAL A 531 41.62 18.41 3.47
C VAL A 531 41.68 18.88 4.92
N SER A 532 41.51 20.19 5.13
CA SER A 532 41.58 20.85 6.44
C SER A 532 40.19 21.10 7.02
N ALA A 533 39.20 21.30 6.16
CA ALA A 533 37.81 21.54 6.58
C ALA A 533 36.83 21.20 5.47
N VAL A 534 35.58 20.92 5.88
CA VAL A 534 34.39 20.85 5.01
C VAL A 534 33.43 21.95 5.47
N TYR A 535 32.89 22.68 4.52
CA TYR A 535 31.89 23.74 4.75
C TYR A 535 30.54 23.26 4.23
N PRO A 536 29.68 22.69 5.10
CA PRO A 536 28.34 22.32 4.70
C PRO A 536 27.42 23.53 4.77
N GLU A 537 26.59 23.72 3.75
CA GLU A 537 25.46 24.63 3.77
C GLU A 537 24.21 23.79 4.04
N MET A 538 23.73 23.86 5.27
CA MET A 538 22.62 23.03 5.72
C MET A 538 21.77 23.71 6.77
N GLU A 539 20.54 23.22 6.87
CA GLU A 539 19.57 23.59 7.89
C GLU A 539 19.39 22.40 8.85
N VAL A 540 19.26 22.71 10.13
CA VAL A 540 18.94 21.74 11.19
C VAL A 540 17.87 22.35 12.07
N SER A 541 16.79 21.64 12.35
CA SER A 541 15.72 22.17 13.18
C SER A 541 16.15 22.29 14.65
N GLY A 542 15.91 23.45 15.27
CA GLY A 542 16.28 23.74 16.65
C GLY A 542 17.80 23.91 16.83
N ASP A 543 18.29 23.81 18.06
CA ASP A 543 19.71 23.86 18.41
C ASP A 543 20.31 22.44 18.48
N ASN A 544 20.25 21.73 17.35
CA ASN A 544 20.70 20.34 17.25
C ASN A 544 21.97 20.23 16.40
N SER A 545 22.64 19.10 16.52
CA SER A 545 23.87 18.81 15.80
C SER A 545 23.76 17.50 15.02
N VAL A 546 24.40 17.46 13.86
CA VAL A 546 24.56 16.26 13.04
C VAL A 546 25.99 15.75 13.11
N ASN A 547 26.18 14.46 12.94
CA ASN A 547 27.48 13.80 12.91
C ASN A 547 28.06 13.85 11.50
N PHE A 548 29.26 14.41 11.36
CA PHE A 548 30.05 14.36 10.14
C PHE A 548 31.21 13.37 10.29
N TYR A 549 31.39 12.55 9.26
CA TYR A 549 32.55 11.71 9.07
C TYR A 549 33.24 12.12 7.77
N ILE A 550 34.54 12.28 7.80
CA ILE A 550 35.33 12.62 6.62
C ILE A 550 36.19 11.42 6.27
N GLY A 551 35.96 10.88 5.08
CA GLY A 551 36.68 9.71 4.58
C GLY A 551 37.90 10.06 3.76
N HIS A 552 38.89 9.19 3.77
CA HIS A 552 40.06 9.28 2.90
C HIS A 552 40.59 7.91 2.50
N GLN A 553 41.19 7.83 1.32
CA GLN A 553 41.87 6.62 0.82
C GLN A 553 42.99 6.99 -0.17
N MET A 554 44.01 6.14 -0.29
CA MET A 554 45.11 6.35 -1.22
C MET A 554 44.90 5.68 -2.56
N SER A 555 44.12 4.62 -2.59
CA SER A 555 43.78 3.86 -3.79
C SER A 555 42.26 3.59 -3.85
N THR A 556 41.71 3.44 -5.05
CA THR A 556 40.31 3.04 -5.26
C THR A 556 40.03 1.60 -4.83
N GLU A 557 41.07 0.77 -4.67
CA GLU A 557 40.97 -0.63 -4.21
C GLU A 557 40.97 -0.76 -2.67
N GLU A 558 41.45 0.27 -1.96
CA GLU A 558 41.43 0.29 -0.52
C GLU A 558 40.04 0.67 0.02
N ALA A 559 39.65 0.09 1.14
CA ALA A 559 38.47 0.56 1.87
C ALA A 559 38.70 2.00 2.35
N ILE A 560 37.65 2.82 2.30
CA ILE A 560 37.73 4.18 2.82
C ILE A 560 37.88 4.17 4.34
N THR A 561 38.83 4.98 4.85
CA THR A 561 39.03 5.21 6.28
C THR A 561 38.21 6.43 6.69
N TRP A 562 37.32 6.29 7.64
CA TRP A 562 36.47 7.36 8.15
C TRP A 562 37.04 7.95 9.43
N GLU A 563 37.20 9.28 9.45
CA GLU A 563 37.55 10.08 10.63
C GLU A 563 36.28 10.75 11.17
N GLY A 564 36.09 10.69 12.49
CA GLY A 564 34.90 11.26 13.15
C GLY A 564 34.24 10.30 14.14
N PRO A 565 33.04 10.60 14.67
CA PRO A 565 32.17 11.73 14.28
C PRO A 565 32.67 13.09 14.76
N VAL A 566 32.49 14.11 13.94
CA VAL A 566 32.62 15.51 14.32
C VAL A 566 31.22 16.10 14.39
N LEU A 567 30.81 16.58 15.54
CA LEU A 567 29.51 17.24 15.72
C LEU A 567 29.52 18.59 15.01
N PHE A 568 28.52 18.85 14.24
CA PHE A 568 28.28 20.11 13.53
C PHE A 568 26.91 20.68 13.82
N ASN A 569 26.87 21.90 14.33
CA ASN A 569 25.68 22.69 14.55
C ASN A 569 25.73 23.95 13.67
N PRO A 570 24.88 24.09 12.63
CA PRO A 570 24.92 25.24 11.72
C PRO A 570 24.63 26.57 12.39
N ASN A 571 23.96 26.59 13.55
CA ASN A 571 23.68 27.81 14.30
C ASN A 571 24.91 28.39 15.00
N SER A 572 25.92 27.57 15.29
CA SER A 572 27.12 27.97 16.04
C SER A 572 28.44 27.75 15.29
N GLN A 573 28.43 26.98 14.21
CA GLN A 573 29.61 26.58 13.46
C GLN A 573 29.41 26.82 11.96
N SER A 574 30.47 27.29 11.30
CA SER A 574 30.47 27.49 9.85
C SER A 574 31.19 26.38 9.08
N LYS A 575 31.93 25.51 9.77
CA LYS A 575 32.71 24.45 9.14
C LYS A 575 32.92 23.25 10.06
N VAL A 576 33.12 22.10 9.45
CA VAL A 576 33.60 20.87 10.08
C VAL A 576 35.13 20.83 9.91
N SER A 577 35.86 20.96 10.99
CA SER A 577 37.33 20.88 10.95
C SER A 577 37.79 19.43 10.89
N CYS A 578 38.69 19.10 9.97
CA CYS A 578 39.27 17.79 9.82
C CYS A 578 40.77 17.89 9.44
N ARG A 579 41.48 16.77 9.47
CA ARG A 579 42.93 16.72 9.10
C ARG A 579 43.24 15.42 8.37
N VAL A 580 42.69 15.28 7.18
CA VAL A 580 42.78 14.03 6.41
C VAL A 580 43.68 14.21 5.18
N THR A 581 44.44 13.19 4.84
CA THR A 581 45.33 13.18 3.67
C THR A 581 45.05 11.95 2.81
N GLY A 582 44.76 12.15 1.53
CA GLY A 582 44.45 11.07 0.61
C GLY A 582 44.49 11.50 -0.86
N LYS A 583 44.21 10.59 -1.74
CA LYS A 583 43.93 10.87 -3.15
C LYS A 583 42.43 11.03 -3.39
N PHE A 584 41.65 10.16 -2.75
CA PHE A 584 40.20 10.18 -2.81
C PHE A 584 39.64 10.45 -1.40
N PHE A 585 38.48 11.10 -1.38
CA PHE A 585 37.84 11.55 -0.15
C PHE A 585 36.40 11.13 -0.10
N GLY A 586 35.80 11.16 1.08
CA GLY A 586 34.40 10.91 1.30
C GLY A 586 33.81 11.83 2.36
N VAL A 587 32.52 11.94 2.37
CA VAL A 587 31.73 12.57 3.41
C VAL A 587 30.55 11.67 3.75
N LYS A 588 30.31 11.49 5.05
CA LYS A 588 29.10 10.87 5.57
C LYS A 588 28.49 11.82 6.59
N ILE A 589 27.19 12.05 6.46
CA ILE A 589 26.39 12.87 7.37
C ILE A 589 25.36 11.96 7.99
N GLU A 590 25.26 11.94 9.31
CA GLU A 590 24.38 11.03 10.04
C GLU A 590 23.67 11.75 11.18
N SER A 591 22.40 11.43 11.39
CA SER A 591 21.60 11.88 12.50
C SER A 591 20.77 10.73 13.07
N ALA A 592 20.71 10.64 14.40
CA ALA A 592 19.84 9.72 15.13
C ALA A 592 18.95 10.46 16.14
N GLY A 593 18.72 11.77 15.93
CA GLY A 593 17.95 12.62 16.82
C GLY A 593 16.50 12.86 16.35
N ASP A 594 15.69 13.37 17.28
CA ASP A 594 14.31 13.81 17.02
C ASP A 594 14.30 15.23 16.43
N PHE A 595 14.93 15.39 15.28
CA PHE A 595 15.00 16.65 14.56
C PHE A 595 15.16 16.41 13.06
N ASP A 596 14.81 17.42 12.28
CA ASP A 596 14.95 17.43 10.83
C ASP A 596 16.25 18.13 10.40
N TRP A 597 16.79 17.72 9.26
CA TRP A 597 17.94 18.37 8.64
C TRP A 597 17.83 18.35 7.11
N LYS A 598 18.39 19.38 6.47
CA LYS A 598 18.47 19.51 5.01
C LYS A 598 19.85 20.02 4.61
N LEU A 599 20.50 19.33 3.69
CA LEU A 599 21.78 19.71 3.09
C LEU A 599 21.54 20.32 1.72
N HIS A 600 22.07 21.52 1.49
CA HIS A 600 21.95 22.24 0.21
C HIS A 600 23.20 22.12 -0.64
N SER A 601 24.38 22.26 -0.03
CA SER A 601 25.67 22.12 -0.70
C SER A 601 26.76 21.82 0.31
N LEU A 602 27.93 21.46 -0.17
CA LEU A 602 29.15 21.36 0.66
C LEU A 602 30.37 21.78 -0.14
N SER A 603 31.40 22.29 0.55
CA SER A 603 32.66 22.66 -0.07
C SER A 603 33.83 22.08 0.71
N PHE A 604 34.83 21.54 0.01
CA PHE A 604 36.07 21.02 0.61
C PHE A 604 37.17 22.08 0.56
N GLU A 605 37.83 22.31 1.70
CA GLU A 605 39.04 23.13 1.76
C GLU A 605 40.28 22.26 1.55
N VAL A 606 40.91 22.43 0.38
CA VAL A 606 41.92 21.49 -0.13
C VAL A 606 43.28 22.16 -0.29
N GLN A 607 44.32 21.45 0.12
CA GLN A 607 45.73 21.80 -0.14
C GLN A 607 46.41 20.65 -0.89
N PRO A 608 46.98 20.87 -2.07
CA PRO A 608 47.81 19.86 -2.72
C PRO A 608 49.11 19.63 -1.93
N ARG A 609 49.48 18.35 -1.69
CA ARG A 609 50.68 17.94 -0.97
C ARG A 609 51.78 17.36 -1.85
N GLY A 610 51.63 17.45 -3.18
CA GLY A 610 52.55 16.96 -4.18
C GLY A 610 52.17 15.63 -4.81
N LYS A 611 52.81 15.33 -5.94
CA LYS A 611 52.75 14.01 -6.58
C LYS A 611 53.84 13.13 -5.97
N ARG A 612 53.49 12.02 -5.33
CA ARG A 612 54.46 10.98 -5.05
C ARG A 612 54.85 10.32 -6.37
N GLY A 613 56.00 10.74 -6.97
CA GLY A 613 56.55 10.04 -8.09
C GLY A 613 56.86 8.60 -7.66
N ILE A 614 56.36 7.64 -8.45
CA ILE A 614 56.90 6.28 -8.39
C ILE A 614 58.37 6.42 -8.76
N ARG A 615 59.28 6.22 -7.79
CA ARG A 615 60.68 5.99 -8.14
C ARG A 615 60.72 4.65 -8.86
N SER A 616 61.01 4.72 -10.17
CA SER A 616 61.37 3.57 -10.98
C SER A 616 62.56 2.84 -10.41
#